data_3e69bfdfbf110b3f1d1bba8dc1949e0d
#
_entry.id   3e69bfdfbf110b3f1d1bba8dc1949e0d
#
_cell.length_a   1.000
_cell.length_b   1.000
_cell.length_c   1.000
_cell.angle_alpha   90.00
_cell.angle_beta   90.00
_cell.angle_gamma   90.00
#
_symmetry.space_group_name_H-M   'P 1'
#
loop_
_entity.id
_entity.type
_entity.pdbx_description
1 polymer ?
#
loop_
_entity_poly.entity_id
_entity_poly.type
_entity_poly.pdbx_seq_one_letter_code
_entity_poly.pdbx_strand_id
1 'polypeptide(L)'
;MAGETASAAETSPAVSLCVETLGKRGDFLKAARASRRSTPCFTLQARRRDPAETDERLIRVGFTCSKKVGNAVARNRAKRRLREIARLTLPRHGRPGWDYVLIGRPKATAERPFADMLAELEAALSRVHLDRR
;
A
#
# COMPACT_ATOMS: atom_id res chain seq x y z
N MET A 1 12.89 0.70 26.81
CA MET A 1 12.56 0.45 26.52
C MET A 1 11.98 0.51 25.98
N ALA A 2 12.30 0.68 25.65
CA ALA A 2 11.83 0.64 24.91
C ALA A 2 11.41 0.79 24.37
N GLY A 3 11.57 1.04 24.24
CA GLY A 3 11.17 1.21 23.54
C GLY A 3 11.04 1.60 23.18
N GLU A 4 11.26 1.82 23.14
CA GLU A 4 11.15 2.22 22.68
C GLU A 4 11.09 2.39 22.01
N THR A 5 11.49 2.38 22.02
CA THR A 5 11.43 2.57 21.29
C THR A 5 11.43 2.73 20.65
N ALA A 6 11.79 2.75 20.57
CA ALA A 6 11.77 2.94 19.89
C ALA A 6 11.79 3.10 19.37
N SER A 7 12.10 3.07 19.25
CA SER A 7 12.01 3.26 18.68
C SER A 7 11.94 3.51 18.24
N ALA A 8 12.23 3.58 18.14
CA ALA A 8 12.10 3.87 17.57
C ALA A 8 12.21 4.26 17.16
N ALA A 9 12.51 4.31 17.10
CA ALA A 9 12.49 4.65 16.59
C ALA A 9 12.76 4.93 16.22
N GLU A 10 13.17 4.78 16.13
CA GLU A 10 13.22 4.89 15.79
C GLU A 10 13.10 5.19 15.06
N THR A 11 13.39 4.98 14.65
CA THR A 11 13.14 5.27 14.13
C THR A 11 12.55 5.83 13.59
N SER A 12 12.90 4.93 12.93
CA SER A 12 12.56 6.21 12.63
C SER A 12 11.06 6.54 12.50
N PRO A 13 10.54 7.16 13.42
CA PRO A 13 9.13 7.54 13.40
C PRO A 13 8.79 8.54 12.29
N ALA A 14 9.79 9.23 11.76
CA ALA A 14 9.57 10.17 10.67
C ALA A 14 8.97 9.50 9.43
N VAL A 15 9.27 8.24 9.22
CA VAL A 15 8.76 7.51 8.05
C VAL A 15 7.24 7.42 8.07
N SER A 16 6.66 7.13 9.24
CA SER A 16 5.21 7.01 9.32
C SER A 16 4.51 8.35 9.10
N LEU A 17 5.19 9.46 9.36
CA LEU A 17 4.63 10.77 9.11
C LEU A 17 4.59 11.14 7.64
N CYS A 18 5.26 10.36 6.79
CA CYS A 18 5.34 10.63 5.37
C CYS A 18 4.39 9.81 4.52
N VAL A 19 3.44 9.11 5.13
CA VAL A 19 2.46 8.32 4.37
C VAL A 19 1.21 9.16 4.13
N GLU A 20 0.88 9.35 2.85
CA GLU A 20 -0.30 10.12 2.46
C GLU A 20 -1.19 9.30 1.54
N THR A 21 -2.45 9.68 1.47
CA THR A 21 -3.41 9.02 0.59
C THR A 21 -3.32 9.57 -0.82
N LEU A 22 -3.24 8.67 -1.79
CA LEU A 22 -3.25 9.01 -3.20
C LEU A 22 -4.69 9.28 -3.61
N GLY A 23 -4.93 10.43 -4.25
CA GLY A 23 -6.30 10.81 -4.59
C GLY A 23 -6.54 11.19 -6.04
N LYS A 24 -5.51 11.53 -6.78
CA LYS A 24 -5.68 12.01 -8.15
C LYS A 24 -5.71 10.87 -9.15
N ARG A 25 -6.67 10.93 -10.08
CA ARG A 25 -6.81 9.91 -11.12
C ARG A 25 -5.53 9.71 -11.92
N GLY A 26 -4.86 10.80 -12.27
CA GLY A 26 -3.61 10.71 -13.04
C GLY A 26 -2.55 9.89 -12.33
N ASP A 27 -2.46 10.03 -11.01
CA ASP A 27 -1.49 9.27 -10.23
C ASP A 27 -1.82 7.79 -10.22
N PHE A 28 -3.12 7.43 -10.13
CA PHE A 28 -3.55 6.04 -10.22
C PHE A 28 -3.20 5.45 -11.59
N LEU A 29 -3.38 6.20 -12.66
CA LEU A 29 -3.06 5.74 -14.00
C LEU A 29 -1.57 5.50 -14.18
N LYS A 30 -0.73 6.37 -13.61
CA LYS A 30 0.72 6.18 -13.66
C LYS A 30 1.15 4.93 -12.91
N ALA A 31 0.56 4.69 -11.75
CA ALA A 31 0.85 3.50 -10.97
C ALA A 31 0.44 2.23 -11.72
N ALA A 32 -0.68 2.29 -12.44
CA ALA A 32 -1.18 1.15 -13.20
C ALA A 32 -0.23 0.72 -14.33
N ARG A 33 0.60 1.65 -14.80
CA ARG A 33 1.56 1.38 -15.87
C ARG A 33 2.93 0.94 -15.35
N ALA A 34 3.10 0.98 -14.05
CA ALA A 34 4.39 0.65 -13.43
C ALA A 34 4.44 -0.81 -12.99
N SER A 35 5.12 -1.09 -11.91
CA SER A 35 5.26 -2.46 -11.41
C SER A 35 3.97 -2.97 -10.81
N ARG A 36 3.78 -4.30 -10.88
CA ARG A 36 2.53 -4.91 -10.46
C ARG A 36 2.82 -6.28 -9.84
N ARG A 37 2.11 -6.57 -8.76
CA ARG A 37 2.15 -7.88 -8.11
C ARG A 37 0.75 -8.29 -7.69
N SER A 38 0.33 -9.47 -8.12
CA SER A 38 -0.94 -10.02 -7.69
C SER A 38 -0.73 -10.92 -6.48
N THR A 39 -1.65 -10.84 -5.54
CA THR A 39 -1.70 -11.75 -4.39
C THR A 39 -3.07 -12.42 -4.38
N PRO A 40 -3.27 -13.45 -3.55
CA PRO A 40 -4.58 -14.07 -3.46
C PRO A 40 -5.70 -13.11 -3.08
N CYS A 41 -5.42 -12.06 -2.32
CA CYS A 41 -6.48 -11.19 -1.81
C CYS A 41 -6.50 -9.77 -2.37
N PHE A 42 -5.50 -9.39 -3.15
CA PHE A 42 -5.48 -8.06 -3.78
C PHE A 42 -4.40 -8.00 -4.86
N THR A 43 -4.36 -6.89 -5.58
CA THR A 43 -3.27 -6.61 -6.50
C THR A 43 -2.56 -5.35 -6.01
N LEU A 44 -1.23 -5.40 -5.98
CA LEU A 44 -0.40 -4.26 -5.61
C LEU A 44 0.20 -3.65 -6.88
N GLN A 45 0.08 -2.34 -7.01
CA GLN A 45 0.82 -1.59 -8.03
C GLN A 45 1.78 -0.68 -7.30
N ALA A 46 2.98 -0.50 -7.87
CA ALA A 46 3.99 0.33 -7.24
C ALA A 46 4.72 1.13 -8.31
N ARG A 47 4.94 2.41 -8.02
CA ARG A 47 5.58 3.32 -8.95
C ARG A 47 6.57 4.20 -8.22
N ARG A 48 7.80 4.26 -8.71
CA ARG A 48 8.76 5.23 -8.20
C ARG A 48 8.46 6.57 -8.87
N ARG A 49 8.21 7.59 -8.07
CA ARG A 49 7.94 8.92 -8.60
C ARG A 49 9.22 9.57 -9.09
N ASP A 50 9.07 10.45 -10.11
CA ASP A 50 10.15 11.33 -10.50
C ASP A 50 10.38 12.30 -9.33
N PRO A 51 11.62 12.51 -8.87
CA PRO A 51 11.89 13.44 -7.78
C PRO A 51 11.35 14.85 -8.00
N ALA A 52 11.17 15.25 -9.26
CA ALA A 52 10.62 16.56 -9.57
C ALA A 52 9.12 16.69 -9.37
N GLU A 53 8.41 15.56 -9.19
CA GLU A 53 6.94 15.59 -9.10
C GLU A 53 6.44 16.03 -7.75
N THR A 54 7.09 15.58 -6.69
CA THR A 54 6.61 15.84 -5.34
C THR A 54 7.73 15.49 -4.36
N ASP A 55 7.46 15.66 -3.07
CA ASP A 55 8.44 15.36 -2.03
C ASP A 55 8.86 13.90 -2.10
N GLU A 56 10.12 13.66 -2.36
CA GLU A 56 10.64 12.30 -2.50
C GLU A 56 10.68 11.51 -1.19
N ARG A 57 10.36 12.17 -0.07
CA ARG A 57 10.23 11.49 1.22
C ARG A 57 8.85 10.92 1.44
N LEU A 58 7.86 11.34 0.64
CA LEU A 58 6.49 10.88 0.82
C LEU A 58 6.32 9.46 0.30
N ILE A 59 5.55 8.68 1.06
CA ILE A 59 4.96 7.43 0.58
C ILE A 59 3.49 7.73 0.36
N ARG A 60 2.98 7.47 -0.85
CA ARG A 60 1.57 7.68 -1.11
C ARG A 60 0.90 6.35 -1.42
N VAL A 61 -0.32 6.17 -0.94
CA VAL A 61 -1.04 4.91 -1.14
C VAL A 61 -2.48 5.20 -1.52
N GLY A 62 -2.97 4.48 -2.52
CA GLY A 62 -4.35 4.58 -2.96
C GLY A 62 -5.04 3.23 -2.89
N PHE A 63 -6.35 3.26 -2.81
CA PHE A 63 -7.15 2.04 -2.67
C PHE A 63 -8.28 2.08 -3.67
N THR A 64 -8.44 1.01 -4.43
CA THR A 64 -9.54 0.93 -5.39
C THR A 64 -10.26 -0.42 -5.27
N CYS A 65 -11.56 -0.38 -5.50
CA CYS A 65 -12.39 -1.57 -5.59
C CYS A 65 -13.40 -1.33 -6.70
N SER A 66 -13.39 -2.21 -7.70
CA SER A 66 -14.34 -2.11 -8.80
C SER A 66 -15.73 -2.59 -8.36
N LYS A 67 -16.70 -2.36 -9.23
CA LYS A 67 -18.06 -2.85 -8.97
C LYS A 67 -18.12 -4.37 -8.84
N LYS A 68 -17.13 -5.08 -9.36
CA LYS A 68 -17.06 -6.53 -9.24
C LYS A 68 -16.92 -6.99 -7.79
N VAL A 69 -16.38 -6.15 -6.92
CA VAL A 69 -16.27 -6.47 -5.49
C VAL A 69 -17.65 -6.52 -4.84
N GLY A 70 -18.59 -5.70 -5.33
CA GLY A 70 -19.93 -5.68 -4.81
C GLY A 70 -20.50 -4.27 -4.76
N ASN A 71 -21.53 -4.08 -3.93
CA ASN A 71 -22.15 -2.78 -3.78
C ASN A 71 -21.26 -1.83 -2.96
N ALA A 72 -21.77 -0.62 -2.68
CA ALA A 72 -20.98 0.38 -1.97
C ALA A 72 -20.54 -0.09 -0.59
N VAL A 73 -21.41 -0.83 0.11
CA VAL A 73 -21.07 -1.34 1.44
C VAL A 73 -19.93 -2.33 1.35
N ALA A 74 -20.02 -3.28 0.40
CA ALA A 74 -18.98 -4.28 0.21
C ALA A 74 -17.65 -3.65 -0.20
N ARG A 75 -17.69 -2.65 -1.10
CA ARG A 75 -16.48 -1.96 -1.53
C ARG A 75 -15.84 -1.16 -0.41
N ASN A 76 -16.64 -0.50 0.41
CA ASN A 76 -16.11 0.26 1.53
C ASN A 76 -15.47 -0.65 2.57
N ARG A 77 -16.08 -1.82 2.80
CA ARG A 77 -15.52 -2.81 3.72
C ARG A 77 -14.18 -3.32 3.21
N ALA A 78 -14.10 -3.65 1.93
CA ALA A 78 -12.85 -4.10 1.33
C ALA A 78 -11.77 -3.03 1.42
N LYS A 79 -12.10 -1.78 1.08
CA LYS A 79 -11.15 -0.68 1.17
C LYS A 79 -10.66 -0.47 2.59
N ARG A 80 -11.55 -0.62 3.57
CA ARG A 80 -11.16 -0.45 4.97
C ARG A 80 -10.11 -1.48 5.37
N ARG A 81 -10.29 -2.73 4.94
CA ARG A 81 -9.32 -3.77 5.22
C ARG A 81 -7.97 -3.50 4.54
N LEU A 82 -8.01 -3.08 3.27
CA LEU A 82 -6.79 -2.72 2.54
C LEU A 82 -6.08 -1.55 3.20
N ARG A 83 -6.86 -0.56 3.65
CA ARG A 83 -6.31 0.61 4.32
C ARG A 83 -5.61 0.22 5.61
N GLU A 84 -6.19 -0.72 6.33
CA GLU A 84 -5.62 -1.15 7.61
C GLU A 84 -4.30 -1.91 7.42
N ILE A 85 -4.23 -2.82 6.45
CA ILE A 85 -2.96 -3.52 6.21
C ILE A 85 -1.88 -2.56 5.71
N ALA A 86 -2.26 -1.57 4.90
CA ALA A 86 -1.31 -0.57 4.42
C ALA A 86 -0.78 0.27 5.58
N ARG A 87 -1.65 0.69 6.48
CA ARG A 87 -1.27 1.49 7.63
C ARG A 87 -0.23 0.78 8.49
N LEU A 88 -0.38 -0.52 8.64
CA LEU A 88 0.52 -1.32 9.48
C LEU A 88 1.82 -1.72 8.77
N THR A 89 1.81 -1.76 7.45
CA THR A 89 2.91 -2.33 6.68
C THR A 89 3.79 -1.28 6.01
N LEU A 90 3.20 -0.26 5.38
CA LEU A 90 3.97 0.70 4.60
C LEU A 90 5.01 1.49 5.39
N PRO A 91 4.78 1.87 6.65
CA PRO A 91 5.84 2.59 7.37
C PRO A 91 7.12 1.79 7.53
N ARG A 92 7.03 0.46 7.50
CA ARG A 92 8.20 -0.42 7.65
C ARG A 92 8.75 -0.91 6.32
N HIS A 93 7.85 -1.22 5.39
CA HIS A 93 8.23 -1.94 4.16
C HIS A 93 8.08 -1.12 2.90
N GLY A 94 7.39 0.02 2.97
CA GLY A 94 7.30 0.93 1.85
C GLY A 94 8.58 1.74 1.70
N ARG A 95 8.76 2.36 0.54
CA ARG A 95 9.93 3.19 0.29
C ARG A 95 9.52 4.63 0.02
N PRO A 96 10.19 5.60 0.65
CA PRO A 96 9.95 7.00 0.36
C PRO A 96 10.13 7.27 -1.13
N GLY A 97 9.30 8.16 -1.67
CA GLY A 97 9.34 8.49 -3.09
C GLY A 97 8.53 7.57 -3.97
N TRP A 98 7.80 6.63 -3.38
CA TRP A 98 6.99 5.66 -4.12
C TRP A 98 5.51 5.88 -3.90
N ASP A 99 4.74 5.53 -4.93
CA ASP A 99 3.28 5.44 -4.86
C ASP A 99 2.89 3.97 -4.92
N TYR A 100 1.92 3.61 -4.10
CA TYR A 100 1.39 2.24 -4.08
C TYR A 100 -0.11 2.30 -4.26
N VAL A 101 -0.66 1.34 -5.01
CA VAL A 101 -2.11 1.20 -5.14
C VAL A 101 -2.47 -0.23 -4.80
N LEU A 102 -3.44 -0.38 -3.92
CA LEU A 102 -3.99 -1.68 -3.54
C LEU A 102 -5.36 -1.81 -4.17
N ILE A 103 -5.53 -2.86 -4.98
CA ILE A 103 -6.76 -3.11 -5.72
C ILE A 103 -7.45 -4.32 -5.11
N GLY A 104 -8.69 -4.13 -4.60
CA GLY A 104 -9.44 -5.19 -3.98
C GLY A 104 -9.92 -6.23 -4.98
N ARG A 105 -10.05 -7.46 -4.51
CA ARG A 105 -10.60 -8.57 -5.29
C ARG A 105 -11.93 -8.99 -4.72
N PRO A 106 -12.87 -9.47 -5.58
CA PRO A 106 -14.15 -9.98 -5.09
C PRO A 106 -13.92 -11.07 -4.06
N LYS A 107 -14.67 -11.04 -2.99
CA LYS A 107 -14.64 -12.00 -1.87
C LYS A 107 -13.31 -12.07 -1.14
N ALA A 108 -12.21 -12.29 -1.85
CA ALA A 108 -10.92 -12.56 -1.22
C ALA A 108 -10.48 -11.43 -0.29
N THR A 109 -10.63 -10.17 -0.70
CA THR A 109 -10.23 -9.05 0.14
C THR A 109 -11.05 -9.02 1.43
N ALA A 110 -12.33 -9.33 1.36
CA ALA A 110 -13.21 -9.29 2.53
C ALA A 110 -13.06 -10.50 3.45
N GLU A 111 -12.68 -11.65 2.91
CA GLU A 111 -12.73 -12.91 3.63
C GLU A 111 -11.37 -13.45 4.08
N ARG A 112 -10.30 -13.01 3.46
CA ARG A 112 -8.97 -13.50 3.79
C ARG A 112 -8.61 -13.17 5.24
N PRO A 113 -8.04 -14.10 5.99
CA PRO A 113 -7.59 -13.78 7.35
C PRO A 113 -6.64 -12.60 7.36
N PHE A 114 -6.81 -11.71 8.32
CA PHE A 114 -6.07 -10.45 8.35
C PHE A 114 -4.55 -10.67 8.39
N ALA A 115 -4.10 -11.64 9.19
CA ALA A 115 -2.67 -11.95 9.28
C ALA A 115 -2.10 -12.38 7.94
N ASP A 116 -2.88 -13.13 7.15
CA ASP A 116 -2.45 -13.55 5.81
C ASP A 116 -2.34 -12.35 4.88
N MET A 117 -3.27 -11.41 4.99
CA MET A 117 -3.22 -10.19 4.18
C MET A 117 -1.97 -9.39 4.48
N LEU A 118 -1.61 -9.26 5.76
CA LEU A 118 -0.39 -8.56 6.16
C LEU A 118 0.84 -9.23 5.56
N ALA A 119 0.93 -10.54 5.68
CA ALA A 119 2.07 -11.29 5.16
C ALA A 119 2.16 -11.16 3.63
N GLU A 120 1.01 -11.18 2.96
CA GLU A 120 0.97 -11.05 1.51
C GLU A 120 1.42 -9.67 1.05
N LEU A 121 1.05 -8.62 1.78
CA LEU A 121 1.49 -7.28 1.42
C LEU A 121 2.99 -7.11 1.63
N GLU A 122 3.52 -7.63 2.73
CA GLU A 122 4.96 -7.59 2.98
C GLU A 122 5.72 -8.30 1.87
N ALA A 123 5.25 -9.49 1.49
CA ALA A 123 5.90 -10.26 0.42
C ALA A 123 5.81 -9.54 -0.92
N ALA A 124 4.66 -8.97 -1.23
CA ALA A 124 4.47 -8.25 -2.48
C ALA A 124 5.37 -7.02 -2.56
N LEU A 125 5.50 -6.27 -1.48
CA LEU A 125 6.38 -5.11 -1.43
C LEU A 125 7.84 -5.53 -1.63
N SER A 126 8.27 -6.59 -0.98
CA SER A 126 9.63 -7.11 -1.14
C SER A 126 9.90 -7.47 -2.59
N ARG A 127 8.95 -8.14 -3.25
CA ARG A 127 9.12 -8.57 -4.63
C ARG A 127 9.16 -7.38 -5.58
N VAL A 128 8.28 -6.41 -5.40
CA VAL A 128 8.24 -5.23 -6.24
C VAL A 128 9.56 -4.48 -6.17
N HIS A 129 10.10 -4.30 -4.97
CA HIS A 129 11.33 -3.54 -4.81
C HIS A 129 12.56 -4.33 -5.26
N LEU A 130 12.52 -5.64 -5.11
CA LEU A 130 13.60 -6.50 -5.60
C LEU A 130 13.67 -6.45 -7.12
N ASP A 131 12.52 -6.51 -7.79
CA ASP A 131 12.45 -6.50 -9.24
C ASP A 131 12.84 -5.16 -9.86
N ARG A 132 12.81 -4.08 -9.07
CA ARG A 132 13.05 -2.72 -9.57
C ARG A 132 14.39 -2.15 -9.11
N ARG A 133 15.31 -2.96 -8.77
CA ARG A 133 16.63 -2.49 -8.38
C ARG A 133 17.34 -1.68 -9.42
#